data_189f8da28f6b32f47d3ddb8e3719030b
#
_entry.id   189f8da28f6b32f47d3ddb8e3719030b
#
_cell.length_a   1.000
_cell.length_b   1.000
_cell.length_c   1.000
_cell.angle_alpha   90.00
_cell.angle_beta   90.00
_cell.angle_gamma   90.00
#
_symmetry.space_group_name_H-M   'P 1'
#
loop_
_entity.id
_entity.type
_entity.pdbx_description
1 polymer ?
#
loop_
_entity_poly.entity_id
_entity_poly.type
_entity_poly.pdbx_seq_one_letter_code
_entity_poly.pdbx_strand_id
1 'polypeptide(L)'
;MKINRLVSAIFFFVVGLFSLASLQAQEAKTLFVNIPDSLTPLLTKVNREDCIDFLESKMKAQVENRFGKKSEMTELGTDYVRMQMSPQTSWQMKVLALSDTTKVVCLVSTACAPACDSSLRFYTTDWKPLADSQFISLPVMSDFLSTPDSTTIYDFDEARRSADMLL
;
A
#
# COMPACT_ATOMS: atom_id res chain seq x y z
N MET A 1 22.15 49.24 -0.33
CA MET A 1 22.73 48.13 0.43
C MET A 1 21.67 47.32 1.27
N LYS A 2 20.50 47.87 1.63
CA LYS A 2 19.47 47.16 2.40
C LYS A 2 18.60 46.20 1.53
N ILE A 3 18.33 46.53 0.27
CA ILE A 3 17.48 45.73 -0.65
C ILE A 3 18.12 44.36 -0.97
N ASN A 4 19.42 44.29 -1.18
CA ASN A 4 20.12 43.03 -1.50
C ASN A 4 20.07 42.02 -0.35
N ARG A 5 20.03 42.48 0.92
CA ARG A 5 19.90 41.61 2.09
C ARG A 5 18.49 41.03 2.23
N LEU A 6 17.46 41.80 1.85
CA LEU A 6 16.07 41.36 1.88
C LEU A 6 15.80 40.31 0.80
N VAL A 7 16.28 40.53 -0.42
CA VAL A 7 16.17 39.61 -1.55
C VAL A 7 16.92 38.29 -1.25
N SER A 8 18.12 38.38 -0.66
CA SER A 8 18.87 37.19 -0.26
C SER A 8 18.16 36.38 0.83
N ALA A 9 17.54 37.02 1.83
CA ALA A 9 16.79 36.37 2.88
C ALA A 9 15.54 35.67 2.34
N ILE A 10 14.81 36.29 1.41
CA ILE A 10 13.63 35.68 0.76
C ILE A 10 14.06 34.50 -0.10
N PHE A 11 15.18 34.59 -0.82
CA PHE A 11 15.67 33.46 -1.62
C PHE A 11 16.04 32.24 -0.79
N PHE A 12 16.72 32.46 0.36
CA PHE A 12 17.04 31.36 1.28
C PHE A 12 15.78 30.74 1.92
N PHE A 13 14.74 31.52 2.22
CA PHE A 13 13.48 31.04 2.78
C PHE A 13 12.69 30.22 1.77
N VAL A 14 12.65 30.63 0.48
CA VAL A 14 11.96 29.87 -0.59
C VAL A 14 12.70 28.57 -0.90
N VAL A 15 14.02 28.55 -0.92
CA VAL A 15 14.82 27.33 -1.13
C VAL A 15 14.63 26.33 0.04
N GLY A 16 14.51 26.83 1.27
CA GLY A 16 14.24 25.98 2.45
C GLY A 16 12.88 25.28 2.44
N LEU A 17 11.84 25.92 1.90
CA LEU A 17 10.50 25.35 1.78
C LEU A 17 10.41 24.23 0.74
N PHE A 18 11.20 24.29 -0.33
CA PHE A 18 11.26 23.22 -1.35
C PHE A 18 11.92 21.94 -0.85
N SER A 19 12.78 22.01 0.17
CA SER A 19 13.50 20.84 0.69
C SER A 19 12.63 19.92 1.54
N LEU A 20 11.54 20.41 2.14
CA LEU A 20 10.67 19.62 3.02
C LEU A 20 9.72 18.68 2.24
N ALA A 21 9.30 19.07 1.03
CA ALA A 21 8.45 18.23 0.19
C ALA A 21 9.19 16.98 -0.35
N SER A 22 10.51 17.08 -0.53
CA SER A 22 11.32 15.99 -1.06
C SER A 22 11.56 14.85 -0.05
N LEU A 23 11.48 15.11 1.25
CA LEU A 23 11.67 14.08 2.28
C LEU A 23 10.51 13.08 2.36
N GLN A 24 9.28 13.52 2.11
CA GLN A 24 8.11 12.63 2.16
C GLN A 24 8.01 11.72 0.93
N ALA A 25 8.37 12.24 -0.26
CA ALA A 25 8.38 11.44 -1.49
C ALA A 25 9.39 10.29 -1.44
N GLN A 26 10.42 10.39 -0.61
CA GLN A 26 11.48 9.41 -0.47
C GLN A 26 11.12 8.28 0.50
N GLU A 27 10.09 8.45 1.33
CA GLU A 27 9.75 7.50 2.39
C GLU A 27 9.14 6.21 1.86
N ALA A 28 8.09 6.29 1.03
CA ALA A 28 7.47 5.10 0.44
C ALA A 28 8.44 4.31 -0.42
N LYS A 29 9.30 5.00 -1.19
CA LYS A 29 10.39 4.36 -1.98
C LYS A 29 11.35 3.60 -1.10
N THR A 30 11.87 4.25 -0.05
CA THR A 30 12.83 3.65 0.87
C THR A 30 12.25 2.45 1.59
N LEU A 31 11.01 2.56 2.06
CA LEU A 31 10.29 1.46 2.70
C LEU A 31 10.07 0.31 1.71
N PHE A 32 9.63 0.58 0.48
CA PHE A 32 9.41 -0.45 -0.53
C PHE A 32 10.69 -1.19 -0.92
N VAL A 33 11.80 -0.50 -1.12
CA VAL A 33 13.09 -1.14 -1.43
C VAL A 33 13.56 -2.04 -0.27
N ASN A 34 13.36 -1.61 0.97
CA ASN A 34 13.84 -2.30 2.16
C ASN A 34 12.83 -3.27 2.79
N ILE A 35 11.68 -3.49 2.15
CA ILE A 35 10.71 -4.48 2.62
C ILE A 35 11.34 -5.87 2.67
N PRO A 36 11.12 -6.65 3.74
CA PRO A 36 11.58 -8.03 3.82
C PRO A 36 11.05 -8.89 2.65
N ASP A 37 11.89 -9.71 2.07
CA ASP A 37 11.51 -10.59 0.95
C ASP A 37 10.35 -11.54 1.29
N SER A 38 10.16 -11.86 2.57
CA SER A 38 9.02 -12.66 3.04
C SER A 38 7.66 -11.99 2.82
N LEU A 39 7.62 -10.64 2.77
CA LEU A 39 6.40 -9.86 2.52
C LEU A 39 6.17 -9.57 1.02
N THR A 40 7.21 -9.76 0.19
CA THR A 40 7.14 -9.64 -1.27
C THR A 40 7.86 -10.81 -1.93
N PRO A 41 7.40 -12.05 -1.75
CA PRO A 41 8.16 -13.24 -2.14
C PRO A 41 8.43 -13.35 -3.65
N LEU A 42 7.63 -12.67 -4.47
CA LEU A 42 7.81 -12.64 -5.93
C LEU A 42 8.95 -11.71 -6.39
N LEU A 43 9.32 -10.72 -5.59
CA LEU A 43 10.27 -9.67 -5.97
C LEU A 43 11.55 -9.76 -5.15
N THR A 44 12.68 -9.66 -5.84
CA THR A 44 13.97 -9.40 -5.19
C THR A 44 14.11 -7.91 -4.86
N LYS A 45 15.09 -7.56 -4.04
CA LYS A 45 15.42 -6.15 -3.80
C LYS A 45 15.77 -5.42 -5.10
N VAL A 46 16.54 -6.05 -5.99
CA VAL A 46 16.89 -5.50 -7.30
C VAL A 46 15.63 -5.26 -8.14
N ASN A 47 14.69 -6.20 -8.19
CA ASN A 47 13.43 -5.99 -8.90
C ASN A 47 12.67 -4.76 -8.38
N ARG A 48 12.69 -4.52 -7.05
CA ARG A 48 12.02 -3.37 -6.45
C ARG A 48 12.71 -2.05 -6.80
N GLU A 49 14.04 -2.04 -6.82
CA GLU A 49 14.84 -0.90 -7.27
C GLU A 49 14.59 -0.60 -8.76
N ASP A 50 14.67 -1.61 -9.62
CA ASP A 50 14.42 -1.48 -11.07
C ASP A 50 13.02 -0.92 -11.37
N CYS A 51 11.98 -1.39 -10.65
CA CYS A 51 10.62 -0.86 -10.81
C CYS A 51 10.54 0.63 -10.55
N ILE A 52 11.22 1.11 -9.50
CA ILE A 52 11.27 2.53 -9.15
C ILE A 52 11.97 3.31 -10.25
N ASP A 53 13.16 2.88 -10.66
CA ASP A 53 13.98 3.55 -11.67
C ASP A 53 13.25 3.64 -13.02
N PHE A 54 12.58 2.57 -13.43
CA PHE A 54 11.79 2.57 -14.66
C PHE A 54 10.63 3.57 -14.58
N LEU A 55 9.89 3.59 -13.48
CA LEU A 55 8.75 4.50 -13.34
C LEU A 55 9.19 5.96 -13.31
N GLU A 56 10.27 6.27 -12.60
CA GLU A 56 10.85 7.62 -12.55
C GLU A 56 11.39 8.08 -13.90
N SER A 57 11.91 7.13 -14.69
CA SER A 57 12.34 7.36 -16.07
C SER A 57 11.18 7.42 -17.06
N LYS A 58 9.92 7.37 -16.58
CA LYS A 58 8.69 7.34 -17.39
C LYS A 58 8.64 6.13 -18.36
N MET A 59 9.29 5.07 -17.98
CA MET A 59 9.24 3.78 -18.66
C MET A 59 8.20 2.87 -18.01
N LYS A 60 7.82 1.81 -18.71
CA LYS A 60 6.99 0.76 -18.14
C LYS A 60 7.77 0.04 -17.04
N ALA A 61 7.32 0.17 -15.79
CA ALA A 61 7.99 -0.39 -14.63
C ALA A 61 7.67 -1.89 -14.47
N GLN A 62 8.12 -2.70 -15.41
CA GLN A 62 7.86 -4.14 -15.48
C GLN A 62 9.16 -4.92 -15.35
N VAL A 63 9.18 -5.89 -14.42
CA VAL A 63 10.32 -6.76 -14.15
C VAL A 63 9.93 -8.23 -14.24
N GLU A 64 10.90 -9.10 -14.49
CA GLU A 64 10.72 -10.54 -14.35
C GLU A 64 10.88 -10.93 -12.87
N ASN A 65 9.85 -11.56 -12.30
CA ASN A 65 9.83 -11.97 -10.90
C ASN A 65 10.53 -13.34 -10.71
N ARG A 66 10.65 -13.79 -9.47
CA ARG A 66 11.35 -15.03 -9.09
C ARG A 66 10.80 -16.31 -9.75
N PHE A 67 9.59 -16.26 -10.29
CA PHE A 67 8.96 -17.40 -10.99
C PHE A 67 8.98 -17.25 -12.53
N GLY A 68 9.79 -16.35 -13.07
CA GLY A 68 9.88 -16.11 -14.50
C GLY A 68 8.62 -15.47 -15.10
N LYS A 69 7.79 -14.84 -14.29
CA LYS A 69 6.60 -14.11 -14.70
C LYS A 69 6.82 -12.61 -14.57
N LYS A 70 5.97 -11.83 -15.20
CA LYS A 70 6.06 -10.38 -15.14
C LYS A 70 5.27 -9.81 -13.97
N SER A 71 5.93 -8.92 -13.22
CA SER A 71 5.33 -8.06 -12.23
C SER A 71 5.55 -6.60 -12.63
N GLU A 72 4.63 -5.71 -12.31
CA GLU A 72 4.64 -4.32 -12.77
C GLU A 72 4.29 -3.38 -11.62
N MET A 73 5.11 -2.34 -11.41
CA MET A 73 4.72 -1.22 -10.56
C MET A 73 3.81 -0.30 -11.37
N THR A 74 2.57 -0.16 -10.92
CA THR A 74 1.55 0.63 -11.62
C THR A 74 1.41 2.03 -11.04
N GLU A 75 1.83 2.23 -9.79
CA GLU A 75 1.76 3.53 -9.13
C GLU A 75 2.85 3.68 -8.06
N LEU A 76 3.45 4.86 -8.01
CA LEU A 76 4.40 5.28 -6.99
C LEU A 76 4.06 6.71 -6.57
N GLY A 77 3.58 6.87 -5.35
CA GLY A 77 3.31 8.16 -4.72
C GLY A 77 4.32 8.49 -3.63
N THR A 78 4.09 9.59 -2.94
CA THR A 78 4.90 10.00 -1.80
C THR A 78 4.83 9.02 -0.63
N ASP A 79 3.66 8.45 -0.40
CA ASP A 79 3.30 7.57 0.71
C ASP A 79 2.62 6.27 0.25
N TYR A 80 2.64 5.99 -1.05
CA TYR A 80 1.87 4.89 -1.65
C TYR A 80 2.65 4.19 -2.77
N VAL A 81 2.53 2.86 -2.81
CA VAL A 81 3.04 2.01 -3.89
C VAL A 81 1.97 1.00 -4.28
N ARG A 82 1.78 0.79 -5.58
CA ARG A 82 0.92 -0.26 -6.11
C ARG A 82 1.66 -1.13 -7.12
N MET A 83 1.54 -2.44 -6.93
CA MET A 83 2.13 -3.46 -7.78
C MET A 83 1.07 -4.39 -8.34
N GLN A 84 1.13 -4.68 -9.62
CA GLN A 84 0.51 -5.87 -10.20
C GLN A 84 1.55 -6.99 -10.13
N MET A 85 1.36 -7.92 -9.19
CA MET A 85 2.33 -8.98 -8.92
C MET A 85 2.23 -10.13 -9.92
N SER A 86 0.99 -10.44 -10.39
CA SER A 86 0.64 -11.38 -11.44
C SER A 86 -0.69 -10.95 -12.06
N PRO A 87 -1.18 -11.58 -13.15
CA PRO A 87 -2.51 -11.25 -13.68
C PRO A 87 -3.66 -11.35 -12.66
N GLN A 88 -3.52 -12.21 -11.65
CA GLN A 88 -4.55 -12.48 -10.64
C GLN A 88 -4.23 -11.86 -9.27
N THR A 89 -3.04 -11.27 -9.07
CA THR A 89 -2.63 -10.79 -7.75
C THR A 89 -2.10 -9.37 -7.81
N SER A 90 -2.60 -8.52 -6.92
CA SER A 90 -2.08 -7.16 -6.72
C SER A 90 -1.59 -6.97 -5.27
N TRP A 91 -0.72 -6.00 -5.09
CA TRP A 91 -0.13 -5.67 -3.82
C TRP A 91 -0.03 -4.14 -3.69
N GLN A 92 -0.38 -3.63 -2.53
CA GLN A 92 -0.41 -2.20 -2.26
C GLN A 92 0.24 -1.92 -0.92
N MET A 93 0.96 -0.82 -0.84
CA MET A 93 1.56 -0.30 0.39
C MET A 93 1.14 1.16 0.57
N LYS A 94 0.68 1.50 1.77
CA LYS A 94 0.37 2.87 2.17
C LYS A 94 1.07 3.18 3.48
N VAL A 95 1.76 4.31 3.52
CA VAL A 95 2.32 4.86 4.77
C VAL A 95 1.27 5.77 5.40
N LEU A 96 0.90 5.47 6.63
CA LEU A 96 -0.13 6.19 7.39
C LEU A 96 0.53 6.93 8.55
N ALA A 97 0.29 8.23 8.67
CA ALA A 97 0.70 9.01 9.83
C ALA A 97 -0.35 8.85 10.95
N LEU A 98 0.06 8.30 12.08
CA LEU A 98 -0.76 8.23 13.30
C LEU A 98 -0.63 9.49 14.15
N SER A 99 0.55 10.13 14.09
CA SER A 99 0.87 11.40 14.73
C SER A 99 1.98 12.09 13.93
N ASP A 100 2.40 13.27 14.37
CA ASP A 100 3.52 14.01 13.76
C ASP A 100 4.83 13.22 13.74
N THR A 101 4.99 12.27 14.67
CA THR A 101 6.23 11.49 14.84
C THR A 101 6.07 10.00 14.60
N THR A 102 4.84 9.48 14.55
CA THR A 102 4.57 8.04 14.46
C THR A 102 3.89 7.71 13.15
N LYS A 103 4.50 6.78 12.42
CA LYS A 103 3.96 6.26 11.16
C LYS A 103 3.85 4.75 11.20
N VAL A 104 2.90 4.22 10.46
CA VAL A 104 2.71 2.78 10.23
C VAL A 104 2.60 2.51 8.74
N VAL A 105 2.95 1.30 8.36
CA VAL A 105 2.83 0.81 6.99
C VAL A 105 1.65 -0.14 6.93
N CYS A 106 0.69 0.17 6.07
CA CYS A 106 -0.43 -0.70 5.75
C CYS A 106 -0.14 -1.43 4.44
N LEU A 107 -0.21 -2.76 4.45
CA LEU A 107 -0.11 -3.61 3.26
C LEU A 107 -1.47 -4.22 2.95
N VAL A 108 -1.85 -4.19 1.68
CA VAL A 108 -3.02 -4.89 1.15
C VAL A 108 -2.56 -5.84 0.05
N SER A 109 -2.84 -7.12 0.20
CA SER A 109 -2.58 -8.14 -0.82
C SER A 109 -3.91 -8.69 -1.30
N THR A 110 -4.17 -8.62 -2.61
CA THR A 110 -5.40 -9.11 -3.22
C THR A 110 -5.07 -10.25 -4.18
N ALA A 111 -5.79 -11.35 -4.06
CA ALA A 111 -5.75 -12.47 -5.00
C ALA A 111 -7.16 -12.77 -5.54
N CYS A 112 -7.24 -13.03 -6.85
CA CYS A 112 -8.51 -13.28 -7.54
C CYS A 112 -8.50 -14.65 -8.23
N ALA A 113 -9.41 -15.58 -7.82
CA ALA A 113 -9.60 -16.88 -8.49
C ALA A 113 -10.87 -17.61 -8.03
N PRO A 114 -12.04 -17.48 -8.64
CA PRO A 114 -12.54 -16.45 -9.56
C PRO A 114 -12.92 -15.14 -8.85
N ALA A 115 -13.33 -15.20 -7.57
CA ALA A 115 -13.60 -14.03 -6.74
C ALA A 115 -12.28 -13.47 -6.19
N CYS A 116 -12.25 -12.19 -5.85
CA CYS A 116 -11.10 -11.57 -5.23
C CYS A 116 -11.22 -11.60 -3.72
N ASP A 117 -10.14 -12.00 -3.06
CA ASP A 117 -9.94 -11.92 -1.63
C ASP A 117 -8.77 -11.00 -1.31
N SER A 118 -8.87 -10.24 -0.22
CA SER A 118 -7.86 -9.26 0.18
C SER A 118 -7.48 -9.45 1.64
N SER A 119 -6.20 -9.56 1.89
CA SER A 119 -5.63 -9.52 3.23
C SER A 119 -5.02 -8.15 3.51
N LEU A 120 -5.23 -7.65 4.73
CA LEU A 120 -4.73 -6.38 5.21
C LEU A 120 -3.83 -6.63 6.41
N ARG A 121 -2.65 -5.98 6.45
CA ARG A 121 -1.67 -6.12 7.53
C ARG A 121 -1.02 -4.77 7.83
N PHE A 122 -0.68 -4.57 9.09
CA PHE A 122 0.02 -3.37 9.55
C PHE A 122 1.40 -3.70 10.09
N TYR A 123 2.33 -2.78 9.83
CA TYR A 123 3.73 -2.88 10.25
C TYR A 123 4.23 -1.53 10.74
N THR A 124 5.25 -1.58 11.61
CA THR A 124 6.07 -0.38 11.86
C THR A 124 6.90 -0.05 10.63
N THR A 125 7.52 1.13 10.59
CA THR A 125 8.49 1.51 9.55
C THR A 125 9.75 0.61 9.53
N ASP A 126 10.00 -0.16 10.61
CA ASP A 126 11.05 -1.19 10.70
C ASP A 126 10.54 -2.59 10.33
N TRP A 127 9.36 -2.70 9.72
CA TRP A 127 8.74 -3.95 9.28
C TRP A 127 8.40 -4.94 10.39
N LYS A 128 8.23 -4.47 11.64
CA LYS A 128 7.71 -5.29 12.73
C LYS A 128 6.19 -5.36 12.62
N PRO A 129 5.58 -6.57 12.68
CA PRO A 129 4.14 -6.71 12.56
C PRO A 129 3.41 -6.06 13.74
N LEU A 130 2.27 -5.45 13.45
CA LEU A 130 1.35 -4.87 14.42
C LEU A 130 0.01 -5.62 14.35
N ALA A 131 -0.73 -5.63 15.44
CA ALA A 131 -2.05 -6.25 15.47
C ALA A 131 -3.06 -5.40 14.66
N ASP A 132 -3.69 -6.00 13.67
CA ASP A 132 -4.61 -5.32 12.74
C ASP A 132 -5.79 -4.69 13.49
N SER A 133 -6.25 -5.33 14.59
CA SER A 133 -7.33 -4.84 15.45
C SER A 133 -7.06 -3.49 16.13
N GLN A 134 -5.81 -3.02 16.14
CA GLN A 134 -5.47 -1.69 16.68
C GLN A 134 -5.86 -0.57 15.71
N PHE A 135 -6.02 -0.88 14.42
CA PHE A 135 -6.19 0.12 13.36
C PHE A 135 -7.53 0.02 12.67
N ILE A 136 -8.11 -1.19 12.61
CA ILE A 136 -9.36 -1.42 11.89
C ILE A 136 -10.18 -2.50 12.59
N SER A 137 -11.49 -2.28 12.65
CA SER A 137 -12.47 -3.32 12.93
C SER A 137 -13.03 -3.79 11.59
N LEU A 138 -12.68 -5.01 11.20
CA LEU A 138 -13.21 -5.58 9.97
C LEU A 138 -14.70 -5.89 10.18
N PRO A 139 -15.55 -5.59 9.19
CA PRO A 139 -16.95 -5.95 9.25
C PRO A 139 -17.10 -7.47 9.28
N VAL A 140 -18.09 -7.94 10.00
CA VAL A 140 -18.48 -9.35 10.00
C VAL A 140 -19.64 -9.57 9.04
N MET A 141 -19.88 -10.83 8.67
CA MET A 141 -20.92 -11.18 7.70
C MET A 141 -22.30 -10.62 8.07
N SER A 142 -22.64 -10.60 9.35
CA SER A 142 -23.91 -10.04 9.84
C SER A 142 -24.09 -8.56 9.54
N ASP A 143 -23.01 -7.80 9.29
CA ASP A 143 -23.09 -6.37 8.99
C ASP A 143 -23.59 -6.12 7.56
N PHE A 144 -23.48 -7.13 6.69
CA PHE A 144 -23.94 -7.08 5.30
C PHE A 144 -25.31 -7.71 5.06
N LEU A 145 -25.78 -8.52 6.03
CA LEU A 145 -27.06 -9.23 5.90
C LEU A 145 -28.13 -8.51 6.73
N SER A 146 -29.19 -8.09 6.05
CA SER A 146 -30.38 -7.61 6.74
C SER A 146 -30.95 -8.72 7.61
N THR A 147 -31.46 -8.39 8.80
CA THR A 147 -32.22 -9.35 9.62
C THR A 147 -33.45 -9.80 8.81
N PRO A 148 -33.59 -11.09 8.51
CA PRO A 148 -34.72 -11.57 7.74
C PRO A 148 -36.01 -11.38 8.55
N ASP A 149 -37.09 -11.02 7.87
CA ASP A 149 -38.41 -11.22 8.45
C ASP A 149 -38.75 -12.72 8.49
N SER A 150 -39.81 -13.08 9.17
CA SER A 150 -40.18 -14.48 9.40
C SER A 150 -40.49 -15.28 8.11
N THR A 151 -40.59 -14.61 6.95
CA THR A 151 -40.91 -15.23 5.67
C THR A 151 -39.65 -15.56 4.84
N THR A 152 -38.51 -14.98 5.17
CA THR A 152 -37.24 -15.11 4.39
C THR A 152 -36.13 -15.86 5.12
N ILE A 153 -36.45 -16.51 6.25
CA ILE A 153 -35.44 -17.22 7.09
C ILE A 153 -34.65 -18.27 6.30
N TYR A 154 -35.29 -19.02 5.41
CA TYR A 154 -34.61 -20.05 4.62
C TYR A 154 -33.62 -19.47 3.63
N ASP A 155 -33.98 -18.41 2.93
CA ASP A 155 -33.11 -17.73 1.98
C ASP A 155 -31.93 -17.07 2.67
N PHE A 156 -32.14 -16.55 3.90
CA PHE A 156 -31.10 -15.94 4.71
C PHE A 156 -30.05 -16.98 5.18
N ASP A 157 -30.50 -18.15 5.65
CA ASP A 157 -29.60 -19.22 6.09
C ASP A 157 -28.80 -19.82 4.93
N GLU A 158 -29.36 -19.84 3.73
CA GLU A 158 -28.67 -20.27 2.51
C GLU A 158 -27.66 -19.22 2.06
N ALA A 159 -28.01 -17.94 2.05
CA ALA A 159 -27.13 -16.82 1.74
C ALA A 159 -25.95 -16.77 2.73
N ARG A 160 -26.21 -16.96 4.03
CA ARG A 160 -25.20 -17.00 5.07
C ARG A 160 -24.21 -18.17 4.86
N ARG A 161 -24.70 -19.37 4.58
CA ARG A 161 -23.86 -20.55 4.32
C ARG A 161 -23.02 -20.38 3.07
N SER A 162 -23.57 -19.78 2.02
CA SER A 162 -22.83 -19.48 0.79
C SER A 162 -21.74 -18.44 1.02
N ALA A 163 -21.99 -17.45 1.87
CA ALA A 163 -21.03 -16.41 2.21
C ALA A 163 -19.91 -16.93 3.11
N ASP A 164 -20.22 -17.79 4.12
CA ASP A 164 -19.21 -18.42 4.98
C ASP A 164 -18.27 -19.38 4.22
N MET A 165 -18.66 -19.85 3.02
CA MET A 165 -17.80 -20.67 2.16
C MET A 165 -16.83 -19.83 1.29
N LEU A 166 -17.01 -18.50 1.24
CA LEU A 166 -16.20 -17.59 0.43
C LEU A 166 -15.16 -16.81 1.26
N LEU A 167 -15.18 -16.96 2.59
CA LEU A 167 -14.24 -16.37 3.54
C LEU A 167 -13.22 -17.42 4.03
#